data_f1c4b7c4c1cd7266cd7fb3cb12689e43
#
_entry.id   f1c4b7c4c1cd7266cd7fb3cb12689e43
#
_cell.length_a   1.000
_cell.length_b   1.000
_cell.length_c   1.000
_cell.angle_alpha   90.00
_cell.angle_beta   90.00
_cell.angle_gamma   90.00
#
_symmetry.space_group_name_H-M   'P 1'
#
loop_
_entity.id
_entity.type
_entity.pdbx_description
1 polymer ?
#
loop_
_entity_poly.entity_id
_entity_poly.type
_entity_poly.pdbx_seq_one_letter_code
_entity_poly.pdbx_strand_id
1 'polypeptide(L)'
;GLTISHLRFGDTPIRSTYLIDSADFVACHNPSYVTRYDMLSDLKEGGTFLLNSHWTAEQMNEMLPAEMKRALATKKAKFYNIDAIGIAAKVGMGNRTNTIMQAAFFKLAQVIPYEDADQYMKAAAKKSYAKKGDAVVKKNWDAIDAAIGGLVEIPVPAEWANATTGAVAVSVPATKHFDEVIKPILAHNGDSLPVSAFNPAGVVPTGTTQYEKRGIAVNVPEWIAANCIQCNQCSLICPHACIRPILVENGKAVPDGFETKDALLSPAEKGKYQFRMQVSPLDCTGCGNCADICPSKTKALVMKPL
;
A
#
# COMPACT_ATOMS: atom_id res chain seq x y z
N GLY A 1 -5.44 2.03 -8.35
CA GLY A 1 -6.69 2.13 -7.61
C GLY A 1 -6.78 1.14 -6.46
N LEU A 2 -7.83 1.22 -5.66
CA LEU A 2 -8.19 0.24 -4.65
C LEU A 2 -8.99 -0.90 -5.30
N THR A 3 -8.77 -2.14 -4.84
CA THR A 3 -9.63 -3.28 -5.15
C THR A 3 -10.24 -3.81 -3.85
N ILE A 4 -11.55 -3.97 -3.83
CA ILE A 4 -12.27 -4.61 -2.73
C ILE A 4 -12.81 -5.94 -3.24
N SER A 5 -12.50 -7.03 -2.53
CA SER A 5 -12.97 -8.37 -2.85
C SER A 5 -13.97 -8.83 -1.81
N HIS A 6 -15.14 -9.26 -2.26
CA HIS A 6 -16.22 -9.78 -1.42
C HIS A 6 -16.27 -11.31 -1.57
N LEU A 7 -16.14 -12.02 -0.45
CA LEU A 7 -16.18 -13.48 -0.39
C LEU A 7 -17.32 -13.92 0.55
N ARG A 8 -18.03 -14.96 0.15
CA ARG A 8 -19.05 -15.61 0.98
C ARG A 8 -18.78 -17.09 1.06
N PHE A 9 -18.98 -17.63 2.24
CA PHE A 9 -18.92 -19.06 2.53
C PHE A 9 -20.22 -19.48 3.22
N GLY A 10 -20.73 -20.66 2.93
CA GLY A 10 -21.95 -21.17 3.55
C GLY A 10 -22.25 -22.59 3.12
N ASP A 11 -23.00 -23.30 3.95
CA ASP A 11 -23.38 -24.70 3.74
C ASP A 11 -24.51 -24.87 2.71
N THR A 12 -25.17 -23.75 2.35
CA THR A 12 -26.21 -23.72 1.32
C THR A 12 -25.73 -23.02 0.06
N PRO A 13 -26.26 -23.38 -1.13
CA PRO A 13 -25.87 -22.75 -2.38
C PRO A 13 -26.08 -21.23 -2.36
N ILE A 14 -25.03 -20.46 -2.61
CA ILE A 14 -25.07 -19.00 -2.71
C ILE A 14 -25.48 -18.63 -4.13
N ARG A 15 -26.67 -18.05 -4.28
CA ARG A 15 -27.28 -17.74 -5.59
C ARG A 15 -27.31 -16.24 -5.92
N SER A 16 -26.72 -15.41 -5.05
CA SER A 16 -26.72 -13.96 -5.18
C SER A 16 -25.32 -13.40 -5.41
N THR A 17 -25.22 -12.38 -6.25
CA THR A 17 -23.97 -11.66 -6.59
C THR A 17 -23.88 -10.27 -5.95
N TYR A 18 -24.78 -9.91 -5.01
CA TYR A 18 -24.75 -8.61 -4.33
C TYR A 18 -23.48 -8.47 -3.47
N LEU A 19 -23.04 -7.23 -3.27
CA LEU A 19 -21.92 -6.91 -2.41
C LEU A 19 -22.22 -7.23 -0.94
N ILE A 20 -21.18 -7.45 -0.15
CA ILE A 20 -21.28 -7.65 1.29
C ILE A 20 -21.37 -6.28 1.95
N ASP A 21 -22.41 -6.06 2.74
CA ASP A 21 -22.67 -4.89 3.57
C ASP A 21 -22.66 -5.22 5.08
N SER A 22 -22.40 -6.49 5.42
CA SER A 22 -22.33 -6.97 6.79
C SER A 22 -21.31 -8.12 6.86
N ALA A 23 -20.06 -7.80 7.19
CA ALA A 23 -18.93 -8.70 7.13
C ALA A 23 -18.57 -9.28 8.51
N ASP A 24 -18.31 -10.57 8.58
CA ASP A 24 -17.75 -11.23 9.78
C ASP A 24 -16.24 -11.01 9.88
N PHE A 25 -15.58 -10.80 8.74
CA PHE A 25 -14.13 -10.63 8.62
C PHE A 25 -13.79 -9.57 7.56
N VAL A 26 -12.91 -8.64 7.91
CA VAL A 26 -12.34 -7.64 6.99
C VAL A 26 -10.82 -7.70 7.06
N ALA A 27 -10.14 -7.71 5.90
CA ALA A 27 -8.68 -7.65 5.83
C ALA A 27 -8.21 -6.43 5.04
N CYS A 28 -7.29 -5.68 5.62
CA CYS A 28 -6.57 -4.59 4.96
C CYS A 28 -5.16 -5.04 4.59
N HIS A 29 -4.88 -5.14 3.29
CA HIS A 29 -3.62 -5.65 2.77
C HIS A 29 -2.51 -4.60 2.70
N ASN A 30 -2.82 -3.31 2.86
CA ASN A 30 -1.84 -2.22 2.80
C ASN A 30 -2.12 -1.20 3.90
N PRO A 31 -1.14 -0.89 4.78
CA PRO A 31 -1.35 0.01 5.90
C PRO A 31 -1.68 1.45 5.48
N SER A 32 -1.29 1.90 4.27
CA SER A 32 -1.63 3.24 3.78
C SER A 32 -3.13 3.46 3.56
N TYR A 33 -3.93 2.39 3.56
CA TYR A 33 -5.37 2.48 3.35
C TYR A 33 -6.13 2.91 4.60
N VAL A 34 -5.58 2.72 5.79
CA VAL A 34 -6.28 3.01 7.06
C VAL A 34 -6.67 4.48 7.21
N THR A 35 -5.90 5.41 6.61
CA THR A 35 -6.18 6.86 6.64
C THR A 35 -7.03 7.35 5.47
N ARG A 36 -7.42 6.47 4.53
CA ARG A 36 -8.03 6.86 3.26
C ARG A 36 -9.41 6.28 3.03
N TYR A 37 -9.67 5.11 3.60
CA TYR A 37 -10.89 4.35 3.34
C TYR A 37 -11.55 3.95 4.65
N ASP A 38 -12.86 4.09 4.70
CA ASP A 38 -13.66 3.45 5.76
C ASP A 38 -13.87 1.99 5.39
N MET A 39 -13.09 1.11 6.01
CA MET A 39 -13.18 -0.33 5.79
C MET A 39 -13.84 -1.08 6.93
N LEU A 40 -14.30 -0.37 7.97
CA LEU A 40 -14.94 -0.95 9.14
C LEU A 40 -16.43 -0.67 9.21
N SER A 41 -17.00 0.17 8.32
CA SER A 41 -18.45 0.43 8.25
C SER A 41 -19.26 -0.86 8.19
N ASP A 42 -18.84 -1.79 7.33
CA ASP A 42 -19.54 -3.05 7.08
C ASP A 42 -19.14 -4.19 8.03
N LEU A 43 -18.16 -3.99 8.91
CA LEU A 43 -17.79 -5.00 9.89
C LEU A 43 -18.86 -5.14 10.96
N LYS A 44 -19.30 -6.37 11.25
CA LYS A 44 -20.25 -6.68 12.32
C LYS A 44 -19.67 -6.39 13.70
N GLU A 45 -20.53 -6.20 14.71
CA GLU A 45 -20.12 -6.21 16.11
C GLU A 45 -19.49 -7.57 16.45
N GLY A 46 -18.33 -7.55 17.11
CA GLY A 46 -17.54 -8.75 17.43
C GLY A 46 -16.83 -9.37 16.23
N GLY A 47 -16.93 -8.76 15.05
CA GLY A 47 -16.24 -9.21 13.85
C GLY A 47 -14.71 -9.08 13.94
N THR A 48 -14.01 -9.71 13.00
CA THR A 48 -12.54 -9.74 12.98
C THR A 48 -11.98 -8.77 11.96
N PHE A 49 -11.04 -7.92 12.36
CA PHE A 49 -10.25 -7.08 11.47
C PHE A 49 -8.79 -7.52 11.45
N LEU A 50 -8.25 -7.75 10.26
CA LEU A 50 -6.84 -8.11 10.04
C LEU A 50 -6.13 -7.00 9.27
N LEU A 51 -5.06 -6.44 9.83
CA LEU A 51 -4.21 -5.45 9.16
C LEU A 51 -2.87 -6.10 8.77
N ASN A 52 -2.43 -5.86 7.53
CA ASN A 52 -1.06 -6.14 7.13
C ASN A 52 -0.21 -4.89 7.32
N SER A 53 0.59 -4.86 8.37
CA SER A 53 1.53 -3.77 8.63
C SER A 53 2.74 -4.24 9.43
N HIS A 54 3.83 -3.49 9.34
CA HIS A 54 5.03 -3.68 10.16
C HIS A 54 4.93 -2.98 11.53
N TRP A 55 3.80 -2.35 11.84
CA TRP A 55 3.62 -1.61 13.09
C TRP A 55 3.50 -2.57 14.28
N THR A 56 4.12 -2.16 15.38
CA THR A 56 3.96 -2.87 16.67
C THR A 56 2.63 -2.51 17.33
N ALA A 57 2.22 -3.29 18.34
CA ALA A 57 1.01 -3.00 19.09
C ALA A 57 1.03 -1.60 19.75
N GLU A 58 2.20 -1.16 20.22
CA GLU A 58 2.39 0.16 20.82
C GLU A 58 2.22 1.29 19.80
N GLN A 59 2.68 1.07 18.55
CA GLN A 59 2.57 2.05 17.49
C GLN A 59 1.13 2.21 16.97
N MET A 60 0.26 1.23 17.17
CA MET A 60 -1.12 1.25 16.64
C MET A 60 -1.89 2.49 17.09
N ASN A 61 -1.66 2.96 18.31
CA ASN A 61 -2.36 4.14 18.83
C ASN A 61 -2.04 5.43 18.05
N GLU A 62 -0.83 5.55 17.51
CA GLU A 62 -0.39 6.71 16.70
C GLU A 62 -0.73 6.51 15.23
N MET A 63 -0.57 5.28 14.72
CA MET A 63 -0.68 4.96 13.31
C MET A 63 -2.12 4.78 12.81
N LEU A 64 -3.08 4.52 13.70
CA LEU A 64 -4.49 4.39 13.34
C LEU A 64 -5.24 5.72 13.44
N PRO A 65 -6.11 6.05 12.46
CA PRO A 65 -7.00 7.21 12.55
C PRO A 65 -7.95 7.13 13.74
N ALA A 66 -8.35 8.28 14.26
CA ALA A 66 -9.31 8.37 15.35
C ALA A 66 -10.64 7.64 15.04
N GLU A 67 -11.14 7.79 13.82
CA GLU A 67 -12.38 7.13 13.35
C GLU A 67 -12.27 5.62 13.38
N MET A 68 -11.15 5.07 12.89
CA MET A 68 -10.91 3.63 12.90
C MET A 68 -10.81 3.09 14.33
N LYS A 69 -10.11 3.80 15.23
CA LYS A 69 -10.05 3.44 16.65
C LYS A 69 -11.44 3.38 17.28
N ARG A 70 -12.27 4.42 17.03
CA ARG A 70 -13.66 4.43 17.52
C ARG A 70 -14.47 3.26 16.99
N ALA A 71 -14.35 2.97 15.69
CA ALA A 71 -15.07 1.86 15.07
C ALA A 71 -14.67 0.51 15.66
N LEU A 72 -13.37 0.26 15.85
CA LEU A 72 -12.86 -0.97 16.47
C LEU A 72 -13.41 -1.17 17.89
N ALA A 73 -13.37 -0.11 18.71
CA ALA A 73 -13.84 -0.18 20.09
C ALA A 73 -15.37 -0.30 20.18
N THR A 74 -16.12 0.50 19.42
CA THR A 74 -17.59 0.48 19.44
C THR A 74 -18.17 -0.84 18.94
N LYS A 75 -17.54 -1.42 17.91
CA LYS A 75 -17.93 -2.72 17.36
C LYS A 75 -17.35 -3.90 18.15
N LYS A 76 -16.58 -3.67 19.20
CA LYS A 76 -15.89 -4.71 19.97
C LYS A 76 -15.14 -5.68 19.04
N ALA A 77 -14.49 -5.14 18.02
CA ALA A 77 -13.84 -5.92 16.97
C ALA A 77 -12.64 -6.68 17.54
N LYS A 78 -12.43 -7.90 17.07
CA LYS A 78 -11.19 -8.64 17.26
C LYS A 78 -10.17 -8.10 16.28
N PHE A 79 -9.12 -7.45 16.77
CA PHE A 79 -8.12 -6.81 15.92
C PHE A 79 -6.83 -7.62 15.89
N TYR A 80 -6.37 -7.95 14.68
CA TYR A 80 -5.11 -8.67 14.44
C TYR A 80 -4.22 -7.90 13.48
N ASN A 81 -2.92 -8.03 13.68
CA ASN A 81 -1.89 -7.52 12.77
C ASN A 81 -0.96 -8.65 12.32
N ILE A 82 -0.42 -8.53 11.12
CA ILE A 82 0.61 -9.40 10.56
C ILE A 82 1.58 -8.60 9.69
N ASP A 83 2.88 -8.75 9.88
CA ASP A 83 3.88 -8.22 8.94
C ASP A 83 4.13 -9.23 7.81
N ALA A 84 3.16 -9.34 6.90
CA ALA A 84 3.24 -10.27 5.78
C ALA A 84 4.38 -9.92 4.81
N ILE A 85 4.75 -8.65 4.70
CA ILE A 85 5.86 -8.20 3.84
C ILE A 85 7.19 -8.65 4.44
N GLY A 86 7.39 -8.44 5.75
CA GLY A 86 8.58 -8.90 6.44
C GLY A 86 8.72 -10.43 6.43
N ILE A 87 7.61 -11.15 6.60
CA ILE A 87 7.59 -12.62 6.49
C ILE A 87 7.97 -13.05 5.07
N ALA A 88 7.36 -12.47 4.03
CA ALA A 88 7.66 -12.80 2.63
C ALA A 88 9.13 -12.56 2.28
N ALA A 89 9.72 -11.47 2.77
CA ALA A 89 11.13 -11.18 2.60
C ALA A 89 12.03 -12.24 3.26
N LYS A 90 11.72 -12.64 4.51
CA LYS A 90 12.48 -13.65 5.27
C LYS A 90 12.47 -15.03 4.60
N VAL A 91 11.35 -15.44 4.01
CA VAL A 91 11.25 -16.75 3.30
C VAL A 91 11.70 -16.66 1.83
N GLY A 92 12.19 -15.51 1.38
CA GLY A 92 12.70 -15.31 0.03
C GLY A 92 11.63 -15.23 -1.05
N MET A 93 10.44 -14.75 -0.70
CA MET A 93 9.32 -14.48 -1.64
C MET A 93 9.26 -13.02 -2.09
N GLY A 94 10.20 -12.17 -1.65
CA GLY A 94 10.19 -10.74 -1.94
C GLY A 94 9.00 -10.06 -1.26
N ASN A 95 8.16 -9.38 -2.04
CA ASN A 95 6.95 -8.70 -1.55
C ASN A 95 5.64 -9.46 -1.81
N ARG A 96 5.70 -10.76 -2.09
CA ARG A 96 4.53 -11.60 -2.37
C ARG A 96 3.87 -12.07 -1.08
N THR A 97 2.82 -11.39 -0.68
CA THR A 97 2.13 -11.60 0.61
C THR A 97 0.86 -12.42 0.52
N ASN A 98 0.37 -12.74 -0.69
CA ASN A 98 -0.93 -13.37 -0.91
C ASN A 98 -1.11 -14.70 -0.16
N THR A 99 -0.13 -15.60 -0.21
CA THR A 99 -0.19 -16.91 0.47
C THR A 99 -0.18 -16.73 1.99
N ILE A 100 0.59 -15.77 2.51
CA ILE A 100 0.68 -15.44 3.93
C ILE A 100 -0.67 -14.90 4.44
N MET A 101 -1.25 -13.93 3.72
CA MET A 101 -2.55 -13.35 4.06
C MET A 101 -3.68 -14.38 3.96
N GLN A 102 -3.61 -15.31 3.00
CA GLN A 102 -4.57 -16.41 2.87
C GLN A 102 -4.49 -17.35 4.09
N ALA A 103 -3.30 -17.71 4.55
CA ALA A 103 -3.13 -18.54 5.74
C ALA A 103 -3.66 -17.84 7.00
N ALA A 104 -3.36 -16.55 7.15
CA ALA A 104 -3.90 -15.73 8.22
C ALA A 104 -5.45 -15.67 8.19
N PHE A 105 -6.04 -15.51 7.01
CA PHE A 105 -7.50 -15.54 6.83
C PHE A 105 -8.10 -16.85 7.32
N PHE A 106 -7.63 -18.00 6.84
CA PHE A 106 -8.21 -19.30 7.25
C PHE A 106 -8.03 -19.57 8.73
N LYS A 107 -6.91 -19.12 9.33
CA LYS A 107 -6.69 -19.24 10.77
C LYS A 107 -7.68 -18.43 11.60
N LEU A 108 -8.00 -17.21 11.17
CA LEU A 108 -8.85 -16.29 11.91
C LEU A 108 -10.33 -16.45 11.60
N ALA A 109 -10.69 -16.65 10.33
CA ALA A 109 -12.09 -16.73 9.89
C ALA A 109 -12.73 -18.11 10.19
N GLN A 110 -11.92 -19.15 10.36
CA GLN A 110 -12.35 -20.52 10.73
C GLN A 110 -13.51 -21.06 9.89
N VAL A 111 -13.53 -20.73 8.59
CA VAL A 111 -14.56 -21.20 7.64
C VAL A 111 -14.47 -22.71 7.38
N ILE A 112 -13.30 -23.29 7.62
CA ILE A 112 -13.01 -24.73 7.69
C ILE A 112 -11.96 -24.94 8.78
N PRO A 113 -11.77 -26.18 9.32
CA PRO A 113 -10.67 -26.47 10.24
C PRO A 113 -9.33 -26.04 9.65
N TYR A 114 -8.48 -25.41 10.47
CA TYR A 114 -7.21 -24.85 9.95
C TYR A 114 -6.28 -25.94 9.40
N GLU A 115 -6.29 -27.11 9.99
CA GLU A 115 -5.48 -28.26 9.55
C GLU A 115 -5.84 -28.69 8.12
N ASP A 116 -7.13 -28.66 7.78
CA ASP A 116 -7.61 -28.94 6.42
C ASP A 116 -7.22 -27.79 5.47
N ALA A 117 -7.39 -26.54 5.91
CA ALA A 117 -7.00 -25.36 5.14
C ALA A 117 -5.50 -25.38 4.82
N ASP A 118 -4.64 -25.72 5.79
CA ASP A 118 -3.19 -25.85 5.60
C ASP A 118 -2.84 -26.87 4.51
N GLN A 119 -3.45 -28.05 4.60
CA GLN A 119 -3.25 -29.11 3.60
C GLN A 119 -3.69 -28.66 2.21
N TYR A 120 -4.87 -28.05 2.09
CA TYR A 120 -5.38 -27.55 0.80
C TYR A 120 -4.52 -26.42 0.22
N MET A 121 -4.08 -25.47 1.04
CA MET A 121 -3.18 -24.39 0.60
C MET A 121 -1.84 -24.96 0.12
N LYS A 122 -1.23 -25.88 0.85
CA LYS A 122 0.04 -26.53 0.47
C LYS A 122 -0.10 -27.36 -0.80
N ALA A 123 -1.21 -28.09 -0.96
CA ALA A 123 -1.51 -28.84 -2.18
C ALA A 123 -1.73 -27.91 -3.39
N ALA A 124 -2.46 -26.81 -3.20
CA ALA A 124 -2.69 -25.79 -4.24
C ALA A 124 -1.38 -25.11 -4.66
N ALA A 125 -0.52 -24.76 -3.70
CA ALA A 125 0.81 -24.21 -3.97
C ALA A 125 1.67 -25.19 -4.78
N LYS A 126 1.70 -26.48 -4.41
CA LYS A 126 2.39 -27.52 -5.18
C LYS A 126 1.85 -27.62 -6.60
N LYS A 127 0.54 -27.68 -6.78
CA LYS A 127 -0.10 -27.73 -8.11
C LYS A 127 0.26 -26.52 -8.99
N SER A 128 0.29 -25.33 -8.38
CA SER A 128 0.54 -24.06 -9.12
C SER A 128 2.01 -23.85 -9.46
N TYR A 129 2.93 -24.30 -8.59
CA TYR A 129 4.34 -23.94 -8.70
C TYR A 129 5.28 -25.12 -8.98
N ALA A 130 4.81 -26.37 -9.07
CA ALA A 130 5.67 -27.53 -9.33
C ALA A 130 6.52 -27.37 -10.60
N LYS A 131 5.96 -26.77 -11.66
CA LYS A 131 6.69 -26.48 -12.90
C LYS A 131 7.83 -25.47 -12.74
N LYS A 132 7.85 -24.70 -11.65
CA LYS A 132 8.90 -23.71 -11.32
C LYS A 132 9.99 -24.29 -10.41
N GLY A 133 9.88 -25.56 -10.04
CA GLY A 133 10.81 -26.30 -9.21
C GLY A 133 10.42 -26.37 -7.73
N ASP A 134 10.92 -27.40 -7.05
CA ASP A 134 10.59 -27.71 -5.65
C ASP A 134 11.00 -26.60 -4.68
N ALA A 135 12.05 -25.87 -4.98
CA ALA A 135 12.48 -24.73 -4.15
C ALA A 135 11.40 -23.61 -4.09
N VAL A 136 10.64 -23.38 -5.18
CA VAL A 136 9.55 -22.40 -5.21
C VAL A 136 8.35 -22.93 -4.43
N VAL A 137 8.03 -24.22 -4.55
CA VAL A 137 6.97 -24.86 -3.77
C VAL A 137 7.28 -24.75 -2.28
N LYS A 138 8.51 -25.11 -1.88
CA LYS A 138 8.95 -25.04 -0.49
C LYS A 138 8.82 -23.63 0.08
N LYS A 139 9.25 -22.58 -0.63
CA LYS A 139 9.09 -21.18 -0.18
C LYS A 139 7.62 -20.83 0.10
N ASN A 140 6.67 -21.31 -0.71
CA ASN A 140 5.25 -21.09 -0.46
C ASN A 140 4.77 -21.83 0.79
N TRP A 141 5.23 -23.05 1.03
CA TRP A 141 4.93 -23.80 2.25
C TRP A 141 5.52 -23.11 3.49
N ASP A 142 6.79 -22.72 3.43
CA ASP A 142 7.46 -21.98 4.51
C ASP A 142 6.70 -20.66 4.82
N ALA A 143 6.13 -20.01 3.82
CA ALA A 143 5.32 -18.81 3.98
C ALA A 143 3.98 -19.08 4.68
N ILE A 144 3.31 -20.18 4.36
CA ILE A 144 2.07 -20.63 5.04
C ILE A 144 2.37 -20.91 6.52
N ASP A 145 3.42 -21.67 6.80
CA ASP A 145 3.80 -22.02 8.17
C ASP A 145 4.21 -20.78 8.99
N ALA A 146 4.99 -19.86 8.39
CA ALA A 146 5.43 -18.64 9.04
C ALA A 146 4.30 -17.64 9.32
N ALA A 147 3.22 -17.67 8.53
CA ALA A 147 2.09 -16.75 8.69
C ALA A 147 1.44 -16.86 10.07
N ILE A 148 1.29 -18.09 10.58
CA ILE A 148 0.60 -18.33 11.84
C ILE A 148 1.42 -17.79 13.03
N GLY A 149 2.73 -18.00 13.00
CA GLY A 149 3.63 -17.45 14.02
C GLY A 149 3.78 -15.93 13.96
N GLY A 150 3.39 -15.30 12.84
CA GLY A 150 3.44 -13.86 12.64
C GLY A 150 2.15 -13.12 12.97
N LEU A 151 1.06 -13.84 13.28
CA LEU A 151 -0.20 -13.22 13.71
C LEU A 151 -0.08 -12.70 15.13
N VAL A 152 -0.42 -11.42 15.32
CA VAL A 152 -0.43 -10.74 16.62
C VAL A 152 -1.83 -10.19 16.88
N GLU A 153 -2.44 -10.58 17.98
CA GLU A 153 -3.68 -9.95 18.45
C GLU A 153 -3.34 -8.59 19.06
N ILE A 154 -4.05 -7.56 18.61
CA ILE A 154 -3.86 -6.19 19.07
C ILE A 154 -4.97 -5.86 20.07
N PRO A 155 -4.63 -5.53 21.31
CA PRO A 155 -5.62 -5.06 22.29
C PRO A 155 -6.36 -3.83 21.77
N VAL A 156 -7.68 -3.83 21.87
CA VAL A 156 -8.52 -2.67 21.56
C VAL A 156 -8.92 -2.01 22.88
N PRO A 157 -8.23 -0.93 23.31
CA PRO A 157 -8.53 -0.28 24.56
C PRO A 157 -9.92 0.38 24.57
N ALA A 158 -10.61 0.35 25.71
CA ALA A 158 -11.95 0.94 25.82
C ALA A 158 -11.97 2.46 25.55
N GLU A 159 -10.87 3.15 25.87
CA GLU A 159 -10.70 4.58 25.61
C GLU A 159 -10.71 4.93 24.11
N TRP A 160 -10.43 3.98 23.23
CA TRP A 160 -10.51 4.19 21.79
C TRP A 160 -11.93 4.54 21.32
N ALA A 161 -12.96 4.18 22.07
CA ALA A 161 -14.34 4.59 21.78
C ALA A 161 -14.51 6.12 21.72
N ASN A 162 -13.68 6.87 22.44
CA ASN A 162 -13.69 8.32 22.50
C ASN A 162 -12.44 8.95 21.84
N ALA A 163 -11.73 8.23 20.98
CA ALA A 163 -10.51 8.72 20.35
C ALA A 163 -10.79 9.97 19.50
N THR A 164 -9.99 11.02 19.71
CA THR A 164 -10.03 12.29 18.97
C THR A 164 -8.78 12.53 18.14
N THR A 165 -7.70 11.78 18.41
CA THR A 165 -6.39 11.91 17.77
C THR A 165 -5.97 10.61 17.11
N GLY A 166 -5.15 10.71 16.07
CA GLY A 166 -4.60 9.55 15.34
C GLY A 166 -3.97 9.98 14.03
N ALA A 167 -3.52 9.01 13.24
CA ALA A 167 -2.95 9.27 11.93
C ALA A 167 -3.95 9.98 11.00
N VAL A 168 -3.43 10.88 10.17
CA VAL A 168 -4.21 11.63 9.18
C VAL A 168 -3.57 11.41 7.81
N ALA A 169 -4.39 11.26 6.78
CA ALA A 169 -3.88 11.17 5.41
C ALA A 169 -3.11 12.43 5.04
N VAL A 170 -1.98 12.26 4.36
CA VAL A 170 -1.28 13.39 3.75
C VAL A 170 -2.21 13.99 2.70
N SER A 171 -2.49 15.29 2.84
CA SER A 171 -3.27 16.06 1.86
C SER A 171 -2.42 17.16 1.26
N VAL A 172 -2.69 17.49 0.02
CA VAL A 172 -2.15 18.68 -0.66
C VAL A 172 -3.30 19.62 -0.96
N PRO A 173 -3.09 20.94 -0.95
CA PRO A 173 -4.13 21.88 -1.36
C PRO A 173 -4.64 21.51 -2.75
N ALA A 174 -5.94 21.36 -2.91
CA ALA A 174 -6.57 20.92 -4.15
C ALA A 174 -7.66 21.89 -4.59
N THR A 175 -8.23 21.65 -5.77
CA THR A 175 -9.38 22.43 -6.27
C THR A 175 -10.66 21.97 -5.58
N LYS A 176 -11.65 22.87 -5.52
CA LYS A 176 -12.98 22.54 -5.01
C LYS A 176 -13.58 21.29 -5.68
N HIS A 177 -13.44 21.18 -7.02
CA HIS A 177 -13.91 20.01 -7.76
C HIS A 177 -13.22 18.71 -7.30
N PHE A 178 -11.91 18.76 -7.03
CA PHE A 178 -11.19 17.59 -6.52
C PHE A 178 -11.74 17.17 -5.16
N ASP A 179 -11.88 18.09 -4.22
CA ASP A 179 -12.32 17.80 -2.86
C ASP A 179 -13.78 17.33 -2.80
N GLU A 180 -14.67 17.95 -3.58
CA GLU A 180 -16.12 17.69 -3.52
C GLU A 180 -16.57 16.53 -4.42
N VAL A 181 -15.83 16.20 -5.47
CA VAL A 181 -16.23 15.17 -6.45
C VAL A 181 -15.21 14.04 -6.56
N ILE A 182 -13.94 14.37 -6.89
CA ILE A 182 -12.94 13.35 -7.16
C ILE A 182 -12.57 12.56 -5.90
N LYS A 183 -12.34 13.26 -4.79
CA LYS A 183 -11.94 12.65 -3.52
C LYS A 183 -12.97 11.68 -2.96
N PRO A 184 -14.29 11.98 -2.92
CA PRO A 184 -15.31 11.00 -2.57
C PRO A 184 -15.32 9.77 -3.48
N ILE A 185 -15.17 9.96 -4.81
CA ILE A 185 -15.11 8.84 -5.76
C ILE A 185 -13.87 7.96 -5.49
N LEU A 186 -12.71 8.56 -5.24
CA LEU A 186 -11.49 7.82 -4.89
C LEU A 186 -11.62 7.06 -3.56
N ALA A 187 -12.43 7.57 -2.64
CA ALA A 187 -12.74 6.93 -1.38
C ALA A 187 -13.86 5.86 -1.48
N HIS A 188 -14.32 5.52 -2.68
CA HIS A 188 -15.44 4.59 -2.95
C HIS A 188 -16.80 5.08 -2.38
N ASN A 189 -16.96 6.39 -2.19
CA ASN A 189 -18.18 7.04 -1.72
C ASN A 189 -18.87 7.87 -2.82
N GLY A 190 -18.67 7.50 -4.08
CA GLY A 190 -19.23 8.22 -5.24
C GLY A 190 -20.75 8.19 -5.28
N ASP A 191 -21.38 7.13 -4.78
CA ASP A 191 -22.85 6.99 -4.75
C ASP A 191 -23.55 7.99 -3.84
N SER A 192 -22.82 8.63 -2.91
CA SER A 192 -23.34 9.70 -2.07
C SER A 192 -23.46 11.04 -2.81
N LEU A 193 -22.85 11.17 -4.00
CA LEU A 193 -22.84 12.42 -4.75
C LEU A 193 -24.16 12.62 -5.51
N PRO A 194 -24.76 13.84 -5.44
CA PRO A 194 -25.93 14.15 -6.23
C PRO A 194 -25.55 14.25 -7.72
N VAL A 195 -26.50 13.95 -8.63
CA VAL A 195 -26.29 14.10 -10.08
C VAL A 195 -25.80 15.50 -10.47
N SER A 196 -26.26 16.53 -9.75
CA SER A 196 -25.84 17.93 -9.97
C SER A 196 -24.37 18.21 -9.66
N ALA A 197 -23.63 17.30 -9.00
CA ALA A 197 -22.20 17.43 -8.81
C ALA A 197 -21.39 17.22 -10.10
N PHE A 198 -22.01 16.63 -11.12
CA PHE A 198 -21.38 16.31 -12.40
C PHE A 198 -21.77 17.31 -13.47
N ASN A 199 -20.80 17.68 -14.33
CA ASN A 199 -21.06 18.58 -15.44
C ASN A 199 -22.02 17.92 -16.45
N PRO A 200 -23.15 18.57 -16.84
CA PRO A 200 -24.12 18.02 -17.78
C PRO A 200 -23.53 17.69 -19.14
N ALA A 201 -22.48 18.37 -19.57
CA ALA A 201 -21.78 18.10 -20.83
C ALA A 201 -20.71 17.00 -20.72
N GLY A 202 -20.56 16.34 -19.56
CA GLY A 202 -19.56 15.30 -19.35
C GLY A 202 -18.11 15.80 -19.27
N VAL A 203 -17.90 17.11 -19.14
CA VAL A 203 -16.55 17.68 -19.05
C VAL A 203 -15.98 17.46 -17.64
N VAL A 204 -14.79 16.88 -17.58
CA VAL A 204 -14.03 16.67 -16.33
C VAL A 204 -12.76 17.53 -16.38
N PRO A 205 -12.46 18.31 -15.34
CA PRO A 205 -11.20 19.07 -15.26
C PRO A 205 -9.99 18.16 -15.39
N THR A 206 -8.99 18.60 -16.15
CA THR A 206 -7.72 17.87 -16.32
C THR A 206 -6.74 18.19 -15.19
N GLY A 207 -5.65 17.40 -15.10
CA GLY A 207 -4.56 17.64 -14.15
C GLY A 207 -4.88 17.27 -12.70
N THR A 208 -5.97 16.57 -12.44
CA THR A 208 -6.41 16.23 -11.07
C THR A 208 -5.50 15.19 -10.38
N THR A 209 -4.72 14.41 -11.13
CA THR A 209 -3.80 13.41 -10.57
C THR A 209 -2.69 14.02 -9.70
N GLN A 210 -2.38 15.31 -9.86
CA GLN A 210 -1.42 16.01 -9.00
C GLN A 210 -1.85 16.06 -7.53
N TYR A 211 -3.14 15.93 -7.26
CA TYR A 211 -3.72 15.93 -5.91
C TYR A 211 -3.88 14.52 -5.33
N GLU A 212 -3.77 13.49 -6.16
CA GLU A 212 -3.96 12.10 -5.78
C GLU A 212 -2.67 11.47 -5.23
N LYS A 213 -2.25 11.92 -4.06
CA LYS A 213 -1.02 11.46 -3.38
C LYS A 213 -1.30 10.19 -2.56
N ARG A 214 -1.25 9.02 -3.19
CA ARG A 214 -1.71 7.75 -2.58
C ARG A 214 -0.80 7.21 -1.47
N GLY A 215 0.53 7.37 -1.57
CA GLY A 215 1.48 6.91 -0.57
C GLY A 215 1.41 5.40 -0.31
N ILE A 216 1.19 4.58 -1.35
CA ILE A 216 0.96 3.13 -1.22
C ILE A 216 2.24 2.30 -1.15
N ALA A 217 3.39 2.89 -1.46
CA ALA A 217 4.67 2.21 -1.41
C ALA A 217 5.11 2.00 0.05
N VAL A 218 5.53 0.79 0.39
CA VAL A 218 6.19 0.51 1.66
C VAL A 218 7.63 1.01 1.63
N ASN A 219 8.30 0.83 0.49
CA ASN A 219 9.64 1.34 0.25
C ASN A 219 9.65 2.21 -1.01
N VAL A 220 10.38 3.31 -0.96
CA VAL A 220 10.58 4.26 -2.07
C VAL A 220 12.06 4.43 -2.38
N PRO A 221 12.43 4.78 -3.63
CA PRO A 221 13.83 4.98 -3.96
C PRO A 221 14.36 6.29 -3.38
N GLU A 222 15.45 6.21 -2.63
CA GLU A 222 16.29 7.34 -2.26
C GLU A 222 17.37 7.52 -3.34
N TRP A 223 17.57 8.75 -3.81
CA TRP A 223 18.60 9.06 -4.79
C TRP A 223 19.90 9.46 -4.10
N ILE A 224 20.99 8.82 -4.49
CA ILE A 224 22.35 9.07 -4.01
C ILE A 224 23.12 9.76 -5.14
N ALA A 225 23.27 11.08 -5.03
CA ALA A 225 23.86 11.92 -6.07
C ALA A 225 25.28 11.49 -6.46
N ALA A 226 26.13 11.15 -5.48
CA ALA A 226 27.51 10.72 -5.70
C ALA A 226 27.63 9.51 -6.64
N ASN A 227 26.68 8.58 -6.57
CA ASN A 227 26.67 7.35 -7.35
C ASN A 227 26.01 7.49 -8.73
N CYS A 228 25.31 8.61 -8.98
CA CYS A 228 24.53 8.80 -10.19
C CYS A 228 25.39 9.16 -11.39
N ILE A 229 25.27 8.42 -12.48
CA ILE A 229 25.93 8.67 -13.77
C ILE A 229 25.01 9.40 -14.77
N GLN A 230 23.86 9.86 -14.35
CA GLN A 230 22.90 10.65 -15.15
C GLN A 230 22.39 9.96 -16.43
N CYS A 231 22.33 8.63 -16.45
CA CYS A 231 21.90 7.85 -17.62
C CYS A 231 20.37 7.85 -17.86
N ASN A 232 19.58 8.34 -16.90
CA ASN A 232 18.10 8.46 -16.94
C ASN A 232 17.33 7.15 -17.10
N GLN A 233 17.95 5.97 -17.06
CA GLN A 233 17.26 4.68 -17.22
C GLN A 233 16.16 4.48 -16.15
N CYS A 234 16.40 4.95 -14.93
CA CYS A 234 15.42 4.88 -13.84
C CYS A 234 14.15 5.71 -14.12
N SER A 235 14.29 6.84 -14.80
CA SER A 235 13.14 7.67 -15.22
C SER A 235 12.35 6.99 -16.34
N LEU A 236 13.04 6.40 -17.32
CA LEU A 236 12.42 5.71 -18.47
C LEU A 236 11.66 4.44 -18.05
N ILE A 237 12.20 3.67 -17.08
CA ILE A 237 11.57 2.42 -16.64
C ILE A 237 10.39 2.64 -15.67
N CYS A 238 10.26 3.82 -15.09
CA CYS A 238 9.26 4.08 -14.06
C CYS A 238 7.84 4.02 -14.64
N PRO A 239 6.98 3.03 -14.23
CA PRO A 239 5.65 2.88 -14.79
C PRO A 239 4.69 4.02 -14.39
N HIS A 240 5.04 4.82 -13.38
CA HIS A 240 4.24 5.93 -12.86
C HIS A 240 4.87 7.32 -13.08
N ALA A 241 6.01 7.39 -13.79
CA ALA A 241 6.74 8.64 -14.03
C ALA A 241 7.01 9.46 -12.75
N CYS A 242 7.15 8.77 -11.61
CA CYS A 242 7.41 9.42 -10.31
C CYS A 242 8.90 9.72 -10.09
N ILE A 243 9.77 9.33 -11.04
CA ILE A 243 11.20 9.67 -11.05
C ILE A 243 11.47 10.52 -12.28
N ARG A 244 12.01 11.73 -12.07
CA ARG A 244 12.21 12.72 -13.15
C ARG A 244 13.56 13.39 -13.02
N PRO A 245 14.34 13.50 -14.13
CA PRO A 245 15.54 14.34 -14.16
C PRO A 245 15.14 15.82 -14.14
N ILE A 246 15.83 16.60 -13.33
CA ILE A 246 15.64 18.05 -13.22
C ILE A 246 17.00 18.73 -13.40
N LEU A 247 17.02 19.81 -14.18
CA LEU A 247 18.13 20.74 -14.27
C LEU A 247 17.78 22.01 -13.51
N VAL A 248 18.71 22.48 -12.68
CA VAL A 248 18.60 23.74 -11.94
C VAL A 248 19.75 24.62 -12.39
N GLU A 249 19.49 25.86 -12.80
CA GLU A 249 20.53 26.84 -13.12
C GLU A 249 21.41 27.10 -11.90
N ASN A 250 22.72 27.16 -12.11
CA ASN A 250 23.67 27.49 -11.04
C ASN A 250 23.35 28.85 -10.42
N GLY A 251 23.38 28.91 -9.09
CA GLY A 251 23.04 30.11 -8.32
C GLY A 251 21.55 30.33 -8.06
N LYS A 252 20.64 29.51 -8.59
CA LYS A 252 19.24 29.52 -8.18
C LYS A 252 19.07 28.89 -6.79
N ALA A 253 18.23 29.52 -5.98
CA ALA A 253 17.84 28.98 -4.68
C ALA A 253 17.08 27.68 -4.85
N VAL A 254 17.40 26.69 -4.04
CA VAL A 254 16.73 25.41 -3.94
C VAL A 254 16.28 25.17 -2.49
N PRO A 255 15.26 24.35 -2.26
CA PRO A 255 14.83 24.01 -0.90
C PRO A 255 15.97 23.34 -0.10
N ASP A 256 15.93 23.45 1.21
CA ASP A 256 16.83 22.74 2.10
C ASP A 256 16.75 21.23 1.88
N GLY A 257 17.92 20.56 1.88
CA GLY A 257 18.03 19.13 1.60
C GLY A 257 17.82 18.74 0.13
N PHE A 258 17.66 19.70 -0.78
CA PHE A 258 17.59 19.45 -2.22
C PHE A 258 18.98 19.16 -2.79
N GLU A 259 19.46 17.94 -2.60
CA GLU A 259 20.77 17.51 -3.09
C GLU A 259 20.84 17.57 -4.62
N THR A 260 21.94 18.10 -5.15
CA THR A 260 22.24 18.20 -6.58
C THR A 260 23.67 17.80 -6.87
N LYS A 261 24.00 17.61 -8.12
CA LYS A 261 25.39 17.43 -8.62
C LYS A 261 25.55 18.15 -9.96
N ASP A 262 26.80 18.35 -10.39
CA ASP A 262 27.06 18.95 -11.70
C ASP A 262 26.38 18.19 -12.84
N ALA A 263 25.67 18.91 -13.69
CA ALA A 263 25.01 18.33 -14.85
C ALA A 263 26.03 17.93 -15.93
N LEU A 264 25.90 16.71 -16.46
CA LEU A 264 26.68 16.22 -17.59
C LEU A 264 26.04 16.71 -18.89
N LEU A 265 26.47 17.88 -19.34
CA LEU A 265 25.97 18.56 -20.54
C LEU A 265 27.09 18.75 -21.58
N SER A 266 26.71 19.30 -22.74
CA SER A 266 27.66 19.66 -23.79
C SER A 266 28.70 20.66 -23.29
N PRO A 267 29.87 20.74 -23.93
CA PRO A 267 30.92 21.70 -23.53
C PRO A 267 30.42 23.17 -23.48
N ALA A 268 29.48 23.55 -24.33
CA ALA A 268 28.91 24.89 -24.38
C ALA A 268 28.01 25.21 -23.17
N GLU A 269 27.51 24.21 -22.49
CA GLU A 269 26.60 24.35 -21.33
C GLU A 269 27.22 23.86 -20.03
N LYS A 270 28.44 23.37 -20.08
CA LYS A 270 29.18 22.89 -18.90
C LYS A 270 29.22 23.98 -17.82
N GLY A 271 28.86 23.59 -16.61
CA GLY A 271 28.87 24.49 -15.45
C GLY A 271 27.68 25.45 -15.35
N LYS A 272 26.71 25.41 -16.28
CA LYS A 272 25.50 26.27 -16.20
C LYS A 272 24.41 25.69 -15.31
N TYR A 273 24.39 24.36 -15.14
CA TYR A 273 23.29 23.66 -14.47
C TYR A 273 23.77 22.61 -13.49
N GLN A 274 22.99 22.43 -12.43
CA GLN A 274 23.03 21.31 -11.53
C GLN A 274 21.96 20.28 -11.94
N PHE A 275 22.25 18.99 -11.73
CA PHE A 275 21.36 17.88 -12.01
C PHE A 275 20.81 17.28 -10.71
N ARG A 276 19.53 16.93 -10.72
CA ARG A 276 18.88 16.12 -9.71
C ARG A 276 17.99 15.05 -10.35
N MET A 277 18.03 13.83 -9.80
CA MET A 277 16.98 12.84 -10.07
C MET A 277 15.93 12.96 -8.97
N GLN A 278 14.84 13.67 -9.25
CA GLN A 278 13.75 13.91 -8.30
C GLN A 278 12.82 12.71 -8.24
N VAL A 279 12.49 12.27 -7.03
CA VAL A 279 11.50 11.23 -6.74
C VAL A 279 10.27 11.86 -6.13
N SER A 280 9.07 11.42 -6.58
CA SER A 280 7.78 11.73 -5.97
C SER A 280 7.34 10.51 -5.12
N PRO A 281 7.66 10.47 -3.82
CA PRO A 281 7.48 9.25 -3.02
C PRO A 281 6.01 8.86 -2.86
N LEU A 282 5.10 9.84 -2.73
CA LEU A 282 3.65 9.57 -2.59
C LEU A 282 2.97 9.09 -3.88
N ASP A 283 3.64 9.22 -5.03
CA ASP A 283 3.17 8.69 -6.31
C ASP A 283 3.82 7.34 -6.65
N CYS A 284 4.85 6.93 -5.89
CA CYS A 284 5.58 5.68 -6.08
C CYS A 284 4.73 4.48 -5.67
N THR A 285 4.88 3.35 -6.42
CA THR A 285 4.25 2.07 -6.07
C THR A 285 5.20 1.09 -5.38
N GLY A 286 6.47 1.46 -5.20
CA GLY A 286 7.45 0.61 -4.52
C GLY A 286 7.92 -0.61 -5.34
N CYS A 287 7.77 -0.60 -6.67
CA CYS A 287 8.07 -1.77 -7.51
C CYS A 287 9.56 -2.14 -7.58
N GLY A 288 10.49 -1.22 -7.27
CA GLY A 288 11.93 -1.46 -7.26
C GLY A 288 12.63 -1.39 -8.63
N ASN A 289 11.90 -1.34 -9.76
CA ASN A 289 12.47 -1.39 -11.11
C ASN A 289 13.59 -0.37 -11.33
N CYS A 290 13.46 0.83 -10.76
CA CYS A 290 14.46 1.90 -10.90
C CYS A 290 15.78 1.58 -10.18
N ALA A 291 15.75 0.90 -9.05
CA ALA A 291 16.92 0.45 -8.34
C ALA A 291 17.59 -0.74 -9.07
N ASP A 292 16.76 -1.66 -9.59
CA ASP A 292 17.28 -2.85 -10.29
C ASP A 292 17.96 -2.47 -11.61
N ILE A 293 17.36 -1.59 -12.41
CA ILE A 293 17.92 -1.18 -13.72
C ILE A 293 19.16 -0.30 -13.60
N CYS A 294 19.39 0.34 -12.45
CA CYS A 294 20.50 1.28 -12.27
C CYS A 294 21.84 0.61 -12.60
N PRO A 295 22.60 1.08 -13.64
CA PRO A 295 23.84 0.45 -14.09
C PRO A 295 25.06 0.86 -13.28
N SER A 296 24.93 1.82 -12.37
CA SER A 296 26.02 2.27 -11.52
C SER A 296 26.55 1.14 -10.65
N LYS A 297 27.88 0.98 -10.55
CA LYS A 297 28.52 -0.06 -9.71
C LYS A 297 28.03 -0.01 -8.27
N THR A 298 27.97 1.20 -7.71
CA THR A 298 27.31 1.47 -6.45
C THR A 298 25.98 2.12 -6.79
N LYS A 299 24.88 1.42 -6.55
CA LYS A 299 23.54 1.86 -6.94
C LYS A 299 23.29 3.32 -6.57
N ALA A 300 22.76 4.09 -7.52
CA ALA A 300 22.37 5.48 -7.29
C ALA A 300 20.93 5.62 -6.77
N LEU A 301 20.18 4.52 -6.74
CA LEU A 301 18.84 4.44 -6.17
C LEU A 301 18.79 3.24 -5.22
N VAL A 302 18.43 3.51 -3.97
CA VAL A 302 18.30 2.49 -2.91
C VAL A 302 16.89 2.57 -2.36
N MET A 303 16.21 1.42 -2.28
CA MET A 303 14.86 1.37 -1.72
C MET A 303 14.93 1.51 -0.20
N LYS A 304 14.19 2.49 0.36
CA LYS A 304 14.08 2.76 1.79
C LYS A 304 12.62 2.90 2.21
N PRO A 305 12.26 2.68 3.46
CA PRO A 305 10.90 2.93 3.96
C PRO A 305 10.42 4.34 3.61
N LEU A 306 9.11 4.45 3.31
CA LEU A 306 8.45 5.73 3.01
C LEU A 306 8.34 6.57 4.28
#